data_d8cf9900d94e9927c878a7ea1f863c07
#
_entry.id   d8cf9900d94e9927c878a7ea1f863c07
#
_cell.length_a   1.000
_cell.length_b   1.000
_cell.length_c   1.000
_cell.angle_alpha   90.00
_cell.angle_beta   90.00
_cell.angle_gamma   90.00
#
_symmetry.space_group_name_H-M   'P 1'
#
loop_
_entity.id
_entity.type
_entity.pdbx_description
1 polymer ?
#
loop_
_entity_poly.entity_id
_entity_poly.type
_entity_poly.pdbx_seq_one_letter_code
_entity_poly.pdbx_strand_id
1 'polypeptide(L)'
;MKSKLFFDEFSKQYESQNRNKYLFYKWTAANVVKQINRKEFLMLDLGTGNGEIGIRVASKFPHSSVIGVDVSSGMINVAERKVRKLGLKNVRFVVSPMENLKIERADLVVSHLALHHVKNKLSMMKKIYEILPRKGRVIIGDWFKPTRAYEKEIEKLRAKNPKSSKKFDESWQRFISEPSMKEYSERHPKEYPISQVELEKMMKKAGFRKQKTIKMLMPTFAVVVGEK
;
A
#
# COMPACT_ATOMS: atom_id res chain seq x y z
N MET A 1 17.32 1.75 -10.42
CA MET A 1 17.26 1.82 -11.90
C MET A 1 16.33 0.73 -12.49
N LYS A 2 16.52 -0.57 -12.17
CA LYS A 2 15.69 -1.68 -12.71
C LYS A 2 14.19 -1.57 -12.37
N SER A 3 13.81 -1.24 -11.13
CA SER A 3 12.40 -1.09 -10.72
C SER A 3 11.69 0.03 -11.51
N LYS A 4 12.35 1.18 -11.71
CA LYS A 4 11.77 2.30 -12.49
C LYS A 4 11.41 1.85 -13.91
N LEU A 5 12.35 1.24 -14.64
CA LEU A 5 12.13 0.79 -16.02
C LEU A 5 11.00 -0.24 -16.11
N PHE A 6 10.98 -1.22 -15.21
CA PHE A 6 9.94 -2.21 -15.14
C PHE A 6 8.55 -1.58 -14.97
N PHE A 7 8.38 -0.70 -13.98
CA PHE A 7 7.08 -0.07 -13.71
C PHE A 7 6.69 0.96 -14.77
N ASP A 8 7.64 1.62 -15.44
CA ASP A 8 7.35 2.49 -16.58
C ASP A 8 6.77 1.71 -17.78
N GLU A 9 7.34 0.55 -18.09
CA GLU A 9 6.79 -0.35 -19.13
C GLU A 9 5.44 -0.94 -18.70
N PHE A 10 5.35 -1.42 -17.47
CA PHE A 10 4.16 -2.06 -16.94
C PHE A 10 2.99 -1.10 -16.76
N SER A 11 3.25 0.22 -16.65
CA SER A 11 2.22 1.25 -16.51
C SER A 11 1.19 1.25 -17.63
N LYS A 12 1.60 0.91 -18.88
CA LYS A 12 0.71 0.81 -20.04
C LYS A 12 -0.37 -0.27 -19.84
N GLN A 13 -0.02 -1.37 -19.17
CA GLN A 13 -0.96 -2.45 -18.87
C GLN A 13 -1.87 -2.10 -17.68
N TYR A 14 -1.40 -1.27 -16.73
CA TYR A 14 -2.20 -0.83 -15.58
C TYR A 14 -3.41 0.03 -15.98
N GLU A 15 -3.34 0.73 -17.09
CA GLU A 15 -4.43 1.57 -17.58
C GLU A 15 -5.61 0.73 -18.11
N SER A 16 -5.32 -0.39 -18.78
CA SER A 16 -6.31 -1.32 -19.33
C SER A 16 -6.87 -2.27 -18.25
N GLN A 17 -6.14 -2.47 -17.14
CA GLN A 17 -6.52 -3.37 -16.06
C GLN A 17 -7.18 -2.61 -14.92
N ASN A 18 -8.50 -2.74 -14.79
CA ASN A 18 -9.22 -2.24 -13.63
C ASN A 18 -8.98 -3.16 -12.41
N ARG A 19 -7.78 -3.05 -11.79
CA ARG A 19 -7.40 -3.88 -10.62
C ARG A 19 -8.30 -3.67 -9.40
N ASN A 20 -9.01 -2.55 -9.34
CA ASN A 20 -10.03 -2.29 -8.34
C ASN A 20 -11.18 -3.30 -8.31
N LYS A 21 -11.37 -4.09 -9.40
CA LYS A 21 -12.36 -5.17 -9.39
C LYS A 21 -12.04 -6.28 -8.40
N TYR A 22 -10.76 -6.44 -8.02
CA TYR A 22 -10.32 -7.52 -7.13
C TYR A 22 -10.52 -7.19 -5.66
N LEU A 23 -10.95 -8.19 -4.88
CA LEU A 23 -11.34 -8.01 -3.48
C LEU A 23 -10.21 -7.47 -2.60
N PHE A 24 -8.96 -7.88 -2.82
CA PHE A 24 -7.85 -7.47 -1.95
C PHE A 24 -7.48 -6.00 -2.11
N TYR A 25 -7.56 -5.41 -3.32
CA TYR A 25 -7.39 -3.97 -3.51
C TYR A 25 -8.51 -3.19 -2.84
N LYS A 26 -9.77 -3.62 -3.05
CA LYS A 26 -10.94 -3.01 -2.39
C LYS A 26 -10.83 -3.09 -0.88
N TRP A 27 -10.40 -4.23 -0.37
CA TRP A 27 -10.24 -4.47 1.05
C TRP A 27 -9.18 -3.55 1.67
N THR A 28 -8.00 -3.44 1.04
CA THR A 28 -6.93 -2.55 1.53
C THR A 28 -7.39 -1.10 1.54
N ALA A 29 -7.92 -0.60 0.43
CA ALA A 29 -8.41 0.77 0.34
C ALA A 29 -9.50 1.06 1.39
N ALA A 30 -10.43 0.13 1.62
CA ALA A 30 -11.44 0.27 2.66
C ALA A 30 -10.83 0.32 4.07
N ASN A 31 -9.80 -0.50 4.34
CA ASN A 31 -9.12 -0.48 5.64
C ASN A 31 -8.29 0.78 5.86
N VAL A 32 -7.63 1.31 4.82
CA VAL A 32 -6.97 2.63 4.90
C VAL A 32 -7.98 3.70 5.29
N VAL A 33 -9.11 3.78 4.56
CA VAL A 33 -10.17 4.76 4.84
C VAL A 33 -10.74 4.63 6.25
N LYS A 34 -10.95 3.41 6.76
CA LYS A 34 -11.43 3.17 8.14
C LYS A 34 -10.46 3.65 9.23
N GLN A 35 -9.17 3.77 8.93
CA GLN A 35 -8.19 4.28 9.90
C GLN A 35 -8.16 5.82 9.94
N ILE A 36 -8.84 6.51 9.03
CA ILE A 36 -8.90 7.97 8.98
C ILE A 36 -10.06 8.44 9.86
N ASN A 37 -9.73 9.20 10.91
CA ASN A 37 -10.70 9.71 11.89
C ASN A 37 -10.78 11.24 11.95
N ARG A 38 -10.28 11.93 10.93
CA ARG A 38 -10.30 13.40 10.79
C ARG A 38 -10.69 13.81 9.38
N LYS A 39 -11.18 15.03 9.20
CA LYS A 39 -11.62 15.54 7.90
C LYS A 39 -10.50 16.25 7.14
N GLU A 40 -9.59 16.89 7.87
CA GLU A 40 -8.46 17.66 7.33
C GLU A 40 -7.15 17.03 7.78
N PHE A 41 -6.32 16.66 6.84
CA PHE A 41 -5.01 16.03 7.07
C PHE A 41 -4.16 16.07 5.80
N LEU A 42 -2.85 15.96 5.99
CA LEU A 42 -1.89 15.70 4.92
C LEU A 42 -1.57 14.20 4.90
N MET A 43 -1.89 13.53 3.79
CA MET A 43 -1.52 12.15 3.55
C MET A 43 -0.35 12.06 2.57
N LEU A 44 0.62 11.22 2.88
CA LEU A 44 1.69 10.80 2.00
C LEU A 44 1.48 9.35 1.60
N ASP A 45 1.38 9.08 0.29
CA ASP A 45 1.21 7.74 -0.30
C ASP A 45 2.51 7.30 -0.97
N LEU A 46 3.26 6.42 -0.29
CA LEU A 46 4.61 5.98 -0.69
C LEU A 46 4.53 4.74 -1.59
N GLY A 47 5.04 4.84 -2.81
CA GLY A 47 4.85 3.86 -3.86
C GLY A 47 3.41 3.88 -4.35
N THR A 48 2.89 5.09 -4.63
CA THR A 48 1.47 5.30 -4.99
C THR A 48 1.03 4.58 -6.26
N GLY A 49 1.98 4.18 -7.13
CA GLY A 49 1.70 3.56 -8.41
C GLY A 49 0.75 4.41 -9.25
N ASN A 50 -0.32 3.81 -9.73
CA ASN A 50 -1.37 4.49 -10.50
C ASN A 50 -2.37 5.30 -9.65
N GLY A 51 -2.00 5.65 -8.42
CA GLY A 51 -2.73 6.56 -7.54
C GLY A 51 -3.94 5.96 -6.82
N GLU A 52 -4.11 4.64 -6.81
CA GLU A 52 -5.35 3.99 -6.40
C GLU A 52 -5.82 4.35 -4.98
N ILE A 53 -4.90 4.29 -4.00
CA ILE A 53 -5.22 4.61 -2.60
C ILE A 53 -5.37 6.12 -2.43
N GLY A 54 -4.39 6.90 -2.94
CA GLY A 54 -4.39 8.36 -2.83
C GLY A 54 -5.63 9.01 -3.44
N ILE A 55 -6.02 8.61 -4.65
CA ILE A 55 -7.22 9.11 -5.34
C ILE A 55 -8.48 8.79 -4.55
N ARG A 56 -8.61 7.56 -4.02
CA ARG A 56 -9.77 7.17 -3.22
C ARG A 56 -9.89 7.98 -1.93
N VAL A 57 -8.77 8.25 -1.26
CA VAL A 57 -8.74 9.10 -0.06
C VAL A 57 -9.10 10.54 -0.42
N ALA A 58 -8.47 11.11 -1.45
CA ALA A 58 -8.76 12.47 -1.92
C ALA A 58 -10.23 12.67 -2.29
N SER A 59 -10.83 11.70 -3.00
CA SER A 59 -12.27 11.74 -3.36
C SER A 59 -13.19 11.69 -2.15
N LYS A 60 -12.82 10.92 -1.12
CA LYS A 60 -13.67 10.77 0.08
C LYS A 60 -13.48 11.89 1.09
N PHE A 61 -12.33 12.51 1.12
CA PHE A 61 -11.96 13.57 2.05
C PHE A 61 -11.53 14.83 1.30
N PRO A 62 -12.50 15.64 0.78
CA PRO A 62 -12.20 16.77 -0.11
C PRO A 62 -11.38 17.88 0.55
N HIS A 63 -11.39 17.96 1.88
CA HIS A 63 -10.60 18.93 2.66
C HIS A 63 -9.21 18.39 3.07
N SER A 64 -8.86 17.15 2.70
CA SER A 64 -7.51 16.62 2.90
C SER A 64 -6.60 17.02 1.76
N SER A 65 -5.28 16.93 1.98
CA SER A 65 -4.26 17.01 0.94
C SER A 65 -3.56 15.67 0.81
N VAL A 66 -3.39 15.18 -0.41
CA VAL A 66 -2.73 13.91 -0.69
C VAL A 66 -1.51 14.16 -1.58
N ILE A 67 -0.37 13.58 -1.19
CA ILE A 67 0.85 13.55 -2.00
C ILE A 67 1.19 12.09 -2.28
N GLY A 68 1.06 11.68 -3.53
CA GLY A 68 1.50 10.36 -3.99
C GLY A 68 2.92 10.42 -4.53
N VAL A 69 3.75 9.44 -4.17
CA VAL A 69 5.15 9.35 -4.60
C VAL A 69 5.40 8.01 -5.24
N ASP A 70 6.00 8.01 -6.40
CA ASP A 70 6.44 6.79 -7.08
C ASP A 70 7.72 7.03 -7.87
N VAL A 71 8.53 6.00 -8.06
CA VAL A 71 9.75 6.06 -8.86
C VAL A 71 9.46 6.05 -10.37
N SER A 72 8.30 5.54 -10.77
CA SER A 72 7.86 5.38 -12.15
C SER A 72 7.08 6.60 -12.63
N SER A 73 7.64 7.30 -13.60
CA SER A 73 6.94 8.39 -14.29
C SER A 73 5.73 7.89 -15.09
N GLY A 74 5.80 6.66 -15.62
CA GLY A 74 4.70 6.02 -16.32
C GLY A 74 3.49 5.80 -15.40
N MET A 75 3.70 5.30 -14.19
CA MET A 75 2.66 5.14 -13.17
C MET A 75 2.05 6.48 -12.75
N ILE A 76 2.90 7.49 -12.50
CA ILE A 76 2.44 8.85 -12.15
C ILE A 76 1.57 9.44 -13.28
N ASN A 77 1.96 9.30 -14.53
CA ASN A 77 1.15 9.75 -15.66
C ASN A 77 -0.25 9.09 -15.70
N VAL A 78 -0.34 7.80 -15.35
CA VAL A 78 -1.64 7.12 -15.22
C VAL A 78 -2.46 7.72 -14.08
N ALA A 79 -1.84 7.95 -12.92
CA ALA A 79 -2.51 8.54 -11.76
C ALA A 79 -3.03 9.96 -12.06
N GLU A 80 -2.21 10.80 -12.70
CA GLU A 80 -2.59 12.17 -13.09
C GLU A 80 -3.76 12.20 -14.08
N ARG A 81 -3.79 11.28 -15.08
CA ARG A 81 -4.93 11.17 -15.99
C ARG A 81 -6.23 10.86 -15.25
N LYS A 82 -6.17 9.93 -14.26
CA LYS A 82 -7.34 9.60 -13.42
C LYS A 82 -7.80 10.82 -12.62
N VAL A 83 -6.88 11.56 -12.00
CA VAL A 83 -7.18 12.76 -11.22
C VAL A 83 -7.85 13.83 -12.07
N ARG A 84 -7.32 14.11 -13.26
CA ARG A 84 -7.93 15.05 -14.21
C ARG A 84 -9.35 14.62 -14.60
N LYS A 85 -9.55 13.33 -14.92
CA LYS A 85 -10.87 12.78 -15.27
C LYS A 85 -11.89 12.91 -14.13
N LEU A 86 -11.43 12.82 -12.89
CA LEU A 86 -12.29 12.92 -11.69
C LEU A 86 -12.45 14.37 -11.17
N GLY A 87 -11.74 15.34 -11.75
CA GLY A 87 -11.78 16.75 -11.33
C GLY A 87 -11.20 16.99 -9.93
N LEU A 88 -10.36 16.10 -9.40
CA LEU A 88 -9.80 16.23 -8.05
C LEU A 88 -8.71 17.31 -8.03
N LYS A 89 -8.74 18.18 -7.02
CA LYS A 89 -7.77 19.28 -6.83
C LYS A 89 -6.91 19.12 -5.58
N ASN A 90 -7.21 18.15 -4.75
CA ASN A 90 -6.59 17.93 -3.44
C ASN A 90 -5.60 16.75 -3.44
N VAL A 91 -5.16 16.30 -4.61
CA VAL A 91 -4.11 15.28 -4.77
C VAL A 91 -3.09 15.71 -5.82
N ARG A 92 -1.82 15.49 -5.52
CA ARG A 92 -0.69 15.70 -6.44
C ARG A 92 0.29 14.54 -6.36
N PHE A 93 1.08 14.37 -7.41
CA PHE A 93 2.04 13.29 -7.51
C PHE A 93 3.46 13.81 -7.72
N VAL A 94 4.45 13.03 -7.25
CA VAL A 94 5.87 13.33 -7.35
C VAL A 94 6.61 12.09 -7.83
N VAL A 95 7.40 12.23 -8.88
CA VAL A 95 8.30 11.17 -9.35
C VAL A 95 9.58 11.21 -8.52
N SER A 96 9.73 10.28 -7.58
CA SER A 96 10.91 10.16 -6.71
C SER A 96 10.98 8.77 -6.08
N PRO A 97 12.18 8.24 -5.82
CA PRO A 97 12.34 7.14 -4.87
C PRO A 97 11.81 7.57 -3.50
N MET A 98 11.03 6.71 -2.84
CA MET A 98 10.42 7.04 -1.55
C MET A 98 11.47 7.30 -0.45
N GLU A 99 12.66 6.70 -0.56
CA GLU A 99 13.77 6.91 0.37
C GLU A 99 14.39 8.31 0.27
N ASN A 100 14.25 8.96 -0.88
CA ASN A 100 14.87 10.27 -1.16
C ASN A 100 13.91 11.44 -0.95
N LEU A 101 12.67 11.17 -0.63
CA LEU A 101 11.65 12.18 -0.46
C LEU A 101 11.98 13.12 0.72
N LYS A 102 11.97 14.42 0.46
CA LYS A 102 12.11 15.47 1.45
C LYS A 102 10.72 16.02 1.77
N ILE A 103 10.08 15.48 2.79
CA ILE A 103 8.84 15.97 3.37
C ILE A 103 9.06 16.15 4.85
N GLU A 104 8.73 17.33 5.36
CA GLU A 104 8.95 17.70 6.76
C GLU A 104 7.83 17.20 7.67
N ARG A 105 6.62 17.05 7.13
CA ARG A 105 5.44 16.64 7.91
C ARG A 105 4.40 15.91 7.06
N ALA A 106 3.79 14.89 7.65
CA ALA A 106 2.56 14.26 7.16
C ALA A 106 1.74 13.78 8.37
N ASP A 107 0.40 13.87 8.33
CA ASP A 107 -0.47 13.39 9.41
C ASP A 107 -0.72 11.88 9.27
N LEU A 108 -0.70 11.40 8.05
CA LEU A 108 -0.90 10.00 7.67
C LEU A 108 0.12 9.61 6.59
N VAL A 109 0.81 8.51 6.80
CA VAL A 109 1.64 7.89 5.76
C VAL A 109 1.03 6.54 5.39
N VAL A 110 0.87 6.30 4.11
CA VAL A 110 0.37 5.03 3.57
C VAL A 110 1.41 4.45 2.62
N SER A 111 1.58 3.15 2.62
CA SER A 111 2.30 2.42 1.57
C SER A 111 1.53 1.14 1.26
N HIS A 112 1.25 0.90 -0.02
CA HIS A 112 0.53 -0.27 -0.48
C HIS A 112 1.30 -0.98 -1.58
N LEU A 113 1.69 -2.23 -1.34
CA LEU A 113 2.44 -3.08 -2.27
C LEU A 113 3.73 -2.39 -2.79
N ALA A 114 4.47 -1.73 -1.90
CA ALA A 114 5.67 -1.01 -2.28
C ALA A 114 6.82 -1.14 -1.26
N LEU A 115 6.52 -1.31 0.03
CA LEU A 115 7.56 -1.38 1.05
C LEU A 115 8.48 -2.62 0.88
N HIS A 116 7.98 -3.70 0.27
CA HIS A 116 8.80 -4.88 0.00
C HIS A 116 9.99 -4.60 -0.95
N HIS A 117 9.95 -3.52 -1.73
CA HIS A 117 11.07 -3.08 -2.56
C HIS A 117 12.15 -2.32 -1.76
N VAL A 118 11.84 -1.81 -0.58
CA VAL A 118 12.80 -1.05 0.25
C VAL A 118 13.77 -2.00 0.95
N LYS A 119 15.07 -1.85 0.69
CA LYS A 119 16.10 -2.69 1.31
C LYS A 119 16.24 -2.43 2.81
N ASN A 120 16.33 -1.15 3.21
CA ASN A 120 16.49 -0.75 4.61
C ASN A 120 15.17 -0.24 5.20
N LYS A 121 14.29 -1.17 5.56
CA LYS A 121 12.96 -0.86 6.10
C LYS A 121 13.01 -0.17 7.46
N LEU A 122 14.00 -0.48 8.30
CA LEU A 122 14.14 0.19 9.60
C LEU A 122 14.45 1.68 9.42
N SER A 123 15.37 2.02 8.51
CA SER A 123 15.65 3.43 8.18
C SER A 123 14.39 4.13 7.65
N MET A 124 13.63 3.45 6.79
CA MET A 124 12.38 3.99 6.26
C MET A 124 11.34 4.21 7.37
N MET A 125 11.18 3.28 8.31
CA MET A 125 10.27 3.44 9.44
C MET A 125 10.68 4.60 10.36
N LYS A 126 11.99 4.82 10.57
CA LYS A 126 12.48 5.98 11.33
C LYS A 126 12.14 7.30 10.62
N LYS A 127 12.40 7.42 9.32
CA LYS A 127 12.02 8.60 8.53
C LYS A 127 10.52 8.88 8.60
N ILE A 128 9.69 7.84 8.45
CA ILE A 128 8.23 7.97 8.58
C ILE A 128 7.85 8.44 9.97
N TYR A 129 8.48 7.90 11.02
CA TYR A 129 8.22 8.32 12.40
C TYR A 129 8.57 9.79 12.62
N GLU A 130 9.69 10.28 12.09
CA GLU A 130 10.16 11.66 12.22
C GLU A 130 9.14 12.66 11.66
N ILE A 131 8.61 12.42 10.46
CA ILE A 131 7.67 13.32 9.79
C ILE A 131 6.24 13.28 10.34
N LEU A 132 5.88 12.25 11.11
CA LEU A 132 4.55 12.14 11.70
C LEU A 132 4.43 12.98 12.98
N PRO A 133 3.36 13.74 13.18
CA PRO A 133 3.07 14.39 14.45
C PRO A 133 2.64 13.36 15.52
N ARG A 134 2.54 13.78 16.78
CA ARG A 134 1.91 12.97 17.83
C ARG A 134 0.51 12.52 17.38
N LYS A 135 0.18 11.24 17.57
CA LYS A 135 -1.04 10.56 17.05
C LYS A 135 -1.09 10.46 15.51
N GLY A 136 -0.03 10.83 14.80
CA GLY A 136 0.11 10.54 13.38
C GLY A 136 0.22 9.03 13.14
N ARG A 137 -0.21 8.57 11.97
CA ARG A 137 -0.29 7.13 11.68
C ARG A 137 0.48 6.76 10.43
N VAL A 138 1.03 5.55 10.44
CA VAL A 138 1.50 4.85 9.25
C VAL A 138 0.63 3.62 9.01
N ILE A 139 0.29 3.37 7.75
CA ILE A 139 -0.52 2.22 7.31
C ILE A 139 0.22 1.52 6.18
N ILE A 140 0.68 0.31 6.42
CA ILE A 140 1.42 -0.50 5.46
C ILE A 140 0.58 -1.71 5.06
N GLY A 141 0.10 -1.74 3.81
CA GLY A 141 -0.53 -2.91 3.21
C GLY A 141 0.46 -3.58 2.27
N ASP A 142 0.96 -4.78 2.60
CA ASP A 142 2.02 -5.36 1.80
C ASP A 142 2.04 -6.90 1.82
N TRP A 143 2.87 -7.47 0.94
CA TRP A 143 3.23 -8.87 0.95
C TRP A 143 4.23 -9.16 2.06
N PHE A 144 3.95 -10.18 2.85
CA PHE A 144 4.78 -10.62 3.96
C PHE A 144 5.19 -12.07 3.81
N LYS A 145 6.36 -12.42 4.33
CA LYS A 145 6.71 -13.82 4.56
C LYS A 145 5.76 -14.37 5.61
N PRO A 146 4.97 -15.41 5.32
CA PRO A 146 4.09 -16.00 6.31
C PRO A 146 4.91 -16.64 7.42
N THR A 147 4.43 -16.50 8.66
CA THR A 147 4.93 -17.28 9.80
C THR A 147 3.92 -18.38 10.12
N ARG A 148 4.40 -19.52 10.60
CA ARG A 148 3.51 -20.65 10.98
C ARG A 148 2.42 -20.24 11.96
N ALA A 149 2.72 -19.31 12.88
CA ALA A 149 1.72 -18.76 13.79
C ALA A 149 0.64 -17.98 13.05
N TYR A 150 1.04 -17.12 12.12
CA TYR A 150 0.11 -16.31 11.33
C TYR A 150 -0.75 -17.16 10.39
N GLU A 151 -0.16 -18.17 9.76
CA GLU A 151 -0.91 -19.14 8.92
C GLU A 151 -2.03 -19.80 9.70
N LYS A 152 -1.74 -20.34 10.91
CA LYS A 152 -2.77 -20.94 11.79
C LYS A 152 -3.87 -19.95 12.18
N GLU A 153 -3.53 -18.67 12.37
CA GLU A 153 -4.55 -17.65 12.65
C GLU A 153 -5.45 -17.36 11.45
N ILE A 154 -4.88 -17.34 10.25
CA ILE A 154 -5.65 -17.18 9.01
C ILE A 154 -6.53 -18.39 8.76
N GLU A 155 -6.04 -19.61 8.96
CA GLU A 155 -6.85 -20.83 8.87
C GLU A 155 -8.09 -20.78 9.77
N LYS A 156 -7.91 -20.38 11.05
CA LYS A 156 -9.02 -20.17 11.99
C LYS A 156 -9.99 -19.09 11.53
N LEU A 157 -9.48 -17.99 10.97
CA LEU A 157 -10.31 -16.90 10.43
C LEU A 157 -11.12 -17.37 9.22
N ARG A 158 -10.51 -18.14 8.33
CA ARG A 158 -11.16 -18.74 7.16
C ARG A 158 -12.25 -19.73 7.54
N ALA A 159 -11.98 -20.62 8.50
CA ALA A 159 -12.95 -21.57 9.02
C ALA A 159 -14.21 -20.91 9.61
N LYS A 160 -14.03 -19.75 10.27
CA LYS A 160 -15.16 -18.94 10.78
C LYS A 160 -15.93 -18.18 9.70
N ASN A 161 -15.37 -18.04 8.50
CA ASN A 161 -15.91 -17.22 7.41
C ASN A 161 -15.91 -17.97 6.06
N PRO A 162 -16.53 -19.16 5.94
CA PRO A 162 -16.37 -20.03 4.77
C PRO A 162 -16.85 -19.38 3.47
N LYS A 163 -17.99 -18.68 3.48
CA LYS A 163 -18.54 -17.98 2.30
C LYS A 163 -17.60 -16.87 1.81
N SER A 164 -17.06 -16.08 2.73
CA SER A 164 -16.11 -15.01 2.39
C SER A 164 -14.79 -15.57 1.89
N SER A 165 -14.33 -16.69 2.47
CA SER A 165 -13.12 -17.39 2.04
C SER A 165 -13.25 -17.91 0.61
N LYS A 166 -14.34 -18.57 0.27
CA LYS A 166 -14.63 -19.04 -1.09
C LYS A 166 -14.64 -17.87 -2.10
N LYS A 167 -15.38 -16.81 -1.79
CA LYS A 167 -15.44 -15.61 -2.65
C LYS A 167 -14.08 -14.95 -2.83
N PHE A 168 -13.25 -14.95 -1.77
CA PHE A 168 -11.89 -14.44 -1.84
C PHE A 168 -11.04 -15.32 -2.77
N ASP A 169 -11.06 -16.65 -2.62
CA ASP A 169 -10.29 -17.58 -3.44
C ASP A 169 -10.65 -17.45 -4.92
N GLU A 170 -11.93 -17.37 -5.26
CA GLU A 170 -12.39 -17.13 -6.64
C GLU A 170 -11.86 -15.80 -7.22
N SER A 171 -11.85 -14.75 -6.40
CA SER A 171 -11.29 -13.44 -6.81
C SER A 171 -9.77 -13.49 -6.98
N TRP A 172 -9.08 -14.24 -6.12
CA TRP A 172 -7.64 -14.42 -6.17
C TRP A 172 -7.23 -15.25 -7.39
N GLN A 173 -7.90 -16.37 -7.65
CA GLN A 173 -7.64 -17.21 -8.83
C GLN A 173 -7.80 -16.43 -10.13
N ARG A 174 -8.87 -15.63 -10.25
CA ARG A 174 -9.06 -14.74 -11.42
C ARG A 174 -7.93 -13.72 -11.55
N PHE A 175 -7.42 -13.18 -10.45
CA PHE A 175 -6.32 -12.21 -10.49
C PHE A 175 -5.02 -12.84 -10.97
N ILE A 176 -4.61 -14.00 -10.39
CA ILE A 176 -3.33 -14.64 -10.74
C ILE A 176 -3.35 -15.29 -12.13
N SER A 177 -4.53 -15.63 -12.65
CA SER A 177 -4.69 -16.19 -14.01
C SER A 177 -4.65 -15.15 -15.13
N GLU A 178 -4.61 -13.85 -14.81
CA GLU A 178 -4.44 -12.82 -15.85
C GLU A 178 -3.06 -12.94 -16.51
N PRO A 179 -2.97 -12.91 -17.86
CA PRO A 179 -1.70 -13.06 -18.59
C PRO A 179 -0.62 -12.08 -18.12
N SER A 180 -1.02 -10.85 -17.80
CA SER A 180 -0.13 -9.82 -17.27
C SER A 180 0.48 -10.16 -15.90
N MET A 181 -0.16 -11.03 -15.12
CA MET A 181 0.38 -11.45 -13.82
C MET A 181 1.52 -12.46 -13.96
N LYS A 182 1.50 -13.29 -15.00
CA LYS A 182 2.62 -14.18 -15.33
C LYS A 182 3.84 -13.35 -15.73
N GLU A 183 3.69 -12.43 -16.68
CA GLU A 183 4.76 -11.51 -17.08
C GLU A 183 5.27 -10.68 -15.89
N TYR A 184 4.37 -10.20 -15.04
CA TYR A 184 4.72 -9.48 -13.81
C TYR A 184 5.60 -10.33 -12.91
N SER A 185 5.24 -11.59 -12.63
CA SER A 185 6.00 -12.45 -11.72
C SER A 185 7.38 -12.82 -12.25
N GLU A 186 7.52 -12.98 -13.58
CA GLU A 186 8.79 -13.35 -14.22
C GLU A 186 9.78 -12.17 -14.28
N ARG A 187 9.29 -10.96 -14.44
CA ARG A 187 10.10 -9.74 -14.65
C ARG A 187 10.19 -8.83 -13.44
N HIS A 188 9.46 -9.15 -12.37
CA HIS A 188 9.36 -8.30 -11.20
C HIS A 188 10.73 -7.99 -10.57
N PRO A 189 10.99 -6.72 -10.18
CA PRO A 189 12.25 -6.34 -9.54
C PRO A 189 12.49 -7.09 -8.24
N LYS A 190 13.76 -7.13 -7.84
CA LYS A 190 14.16 -7.77 -6.58
C LYS A 190 13.38 -7.23 -5.40
N GLU A 191 12.84 -8.14 -4.62
CA GLU A 191 12.08 -7.90 -3.40
C GLU A 191 12.89 -8.23 -2.15
N TYR A 192 12.53 -7.59 -1.05
CA TYR A 192 13.08 -7.83 0.28
C TYR A 192 11.92 -8.07 1.27
N PRO A 193 11.13 -9.15 1.07
CA PRO A 193 9.99 -9.41 1.92
C PRO A 193 10.44 -9.81 3.33
N ILE A 194 9.72 -9.31 4.33
CA ILE A 194 9.86 -9.65 5.74
C ILE A 194 8.53 -10.18 6.27
N SER A 195 8.50 -10.76 7.44
CA SER A 195 7.23 -11.08 8.11
C SER A 195 6.59 -9.83 8.70
N GLN A 196 5.26 -9.86 8.92
CA GLN A 196 4.57 -8.78 9.62
C GLN A 196 5.13 -8.55 11.04
N VAL A 197 5.56 -9.61 11.71
CA VAL A 197 6.19 -9.51 13.04
C VAL A 197 7.52 -8.76 12.99
N GLU A 198 8.33 -8.99 11.95
CA GLU A 198 9.58 -8.22 11.75
C GLU A 198 9.28 -6.75 11.47
N LEU A 199 8.26 -6.44 10.66
CA LEU A 199 7.85 -5.05 10.44
C LEU A 199 7.40 -4.40 11.74
N GLU A 200 6.55 -5.05 12.54
CA GLU A 200 6.12 -4.55 13.86
C GLU A 200 7.30 -4.27 14.79
N LYS A 201 8.28 -5.19 14.85
CA LYS A 201 9.53 -4.97 15.60
C LYS A 201 10.32 -3.76 15.11
N MET A 202 10.41 -3.56 13.79
CA MET A 202 11.08 -2.39 13.21
C MET A 202 10.32 -1.10 13.51
N MET A 203 8.99 -1.11 13.44
CA MET A 203 8.15 0.02 13.83
C MET A 203 8.33 0.37 15.30
N LYS A 204 8.36 -0.63 16.19
CA LYS A 204 8.65 -0.41 17.62
C LYS A 204 10.04 0.19 17.84
N LYS A 205 11.07 -0.31 17.14
CA LYS A 205 12.43 0.27 17.18
C LYS A 205 12.50 1.69 16.62
N ALA A 206 11.62 2.05 15.69
CA ALA A 206 11.51 3.41 15.17
C ALA A 206 10.75 4.37 16.09
N GLY A 207 10.05 3.86 17.14
CA GLY A 207 9.35 4.67 18.13
C GLY A 207 7.82 4.53 18.13
N PHE A 208 7.23 3.82 17.19
CA PHE A 208 5.77 3.60 17.16
C PHE A 208 5.32 2.80 18.39
N ARG A 209 4.33 3.32 19.11
CA ARG A 209 3.89 2.75 20.40
C ARG A 209 2.67 1.85 20.27
N LYS A 210 1.70 2.24 19.44
CA LYS A 210 0.48 1.46 19.21
C LYS A 210 0.57 0.84 17.82
N GLN A 211 0.52 -0.48 17.76
CA GLN A 211 0.58 -1.23 16.52
C GLN A 211 -0.60 -2.19 16.44
N LYS A 212 -1.11 -2.37 15.23
CA LYS A 212 -2.23 -3.25 14.94
C LYS A 212 -2.06 -3.89 13.57
N THR A 213 -2.11 -5.21 13.51
CA THR A 213 -2.20 -5.94 12.25
C THR A 213 -3.66 -6.28 11.94
N ILE A 214 -4.12 -5.84 10.77
CA ILE A 214 -5.43 -6.18 10.20
C ILE A 214 -5.21 -7.34 9.25
N LYS A 215 -5.77 -8.50 9.59
CA LYS A 215 -5.58 -9.75 8.87
C LYS A 215 -6.53 -9.83 7.67
N MET A 216 -6.01 -10.30 6.57
CA MET A 216 -6.78 -10.69 5.39
C MET A 216 -7.00 -12.21 5.36
N LEU A 217 -7.87 -12.72 4.48
CA LEU A 217 -8.11 -14.16 4.31
C LEU A 217 -6.99 -14.88 3.54
N MET A 218 -5.77 -14.32 3.55
CA MET A 218 -4.58 -14.95 2.99
C MET A 218 -3.36 -14.71 3.89
N PRO A 219 -2.47 -15.71 4.03
CA PRO A 219 -1.35 -15.64 4.98
C PRO A 219 -0.19 -14.75 4.54
N THR A 220 -0.13 -14.38 3.26
CA THR A 220 0.98 -13.60 2.69
C THR A 220 0.70 -12.11 2.63
N PHE A 221 -0.51 -11.64 2.97
CA PHE A 221 -0.87 -10.22 2.92
C PHE A 221 -1.54 -9.75 4.22
N ALA A 222 -1.16 -8.57 4.67
CA ALA A 222 -1.77 -7.91 5.83
C ALA A 222 -1.71 -6.39 5.68
N VAL A 223 -2.47 -5.68 6.52
CA VAL A 223 -2.30 -4.25 6.76
C VAL A 223 -1.78 -4.05 8.17
N VAL A 224 -0.60 -3.46 8.31
CA VAL A 224 -0.01 -3.11 9.60
C VAL A 224 -0.18 -1.61 9.82
N VAL A 225 -0.74 -1.24 10.96
CA VAL A 225 -0.97 0.15 11.36
C VAL A 225 -0.09 0.46 12.55
N GLY A 226 0.61 1.60 12.52
CA GLY A 226 1.37 2.13 13.66
C GLY A 226 0.98 3.57 13.97
N GLU A 227 0.92 3.93 15.25
CA GLU A 227 0.64 5.29 15.73
C GLU A 227 1.84 5.82 16.52
N LYS A 228 2.23 7.09 16.26
CA LYS A 228 3.28 7.82 16.99
C LYS A 228 2.81 8.35 18.32
#